data_8e1966c9d8434073799d51fca5adb1eb
#
_entry.id   8e1966c9d8434073799d51fca5adb1eb
#
_cell.length_a   1.000
_cell.length_b   1.000
_cell.length_c   1.000
_cell.angle_alpha   90.00
_cell.angle_beta   90.00
_cell.angle_gamma   90.00
#
_symmetry.space_group_name_H-M   'P 1'
#
loop_
_entity.id
_entity.type
_entity.pdbx_description
1 polymer ?
#
loop_
_entity_poly.entity_id
_entity_poly.type
_entity_poly.pdbx_seq_one_letter_code
_entity_poly.pdbx_strand_id
1 'polypeptide(L)'
;MENNKVRVAITHGDTNGIGYEVILKAFEDPTMLELCTPIIYGSPKVAAYHRNAMGIETPFTNISKAEDAHEGKLNMLATFDEEVKVEFGTPTQESSDAARKALQRAKEDLRQGLYDVLVQAPVVSSNTPDREDRSLLVMFSGDIRIALVTNHLPIKKVAQSITKELIENKATLLHTSLKRDFRINNPRIAVMALNPQPGAEEEEIIKPAIETLSEKGIQAYGPFIADEFFGDYMQDQFDGILAMYDDQGNVPFKTLASEYGVKMKTGFPFVITTPDHGPAFDIAGQGIADPASLRHAIYAAIDIFRNRKDYDEPLKNPLQKLYHEKKEDGERARFPRKPFPSKADFANEGDGEKSESTKEAATPENE
;
A
#
# COMPACT_ATOMS: atom_id res chain seq x y z
N MET A 1 -8.27 -24.69 10.90
CA MET A 1 -7.65 -23.95 9.78
C MET A 1 -6.15 -24.09 9.98
N GLU A 2 -5.47 -24.81 9.11
CA GLU A 2 -4.02 -24.86 9.13
C GLU A 2 -3.49 -23.44 8.96
N ASN A 3 -2.79 -22.97 9.98
CA ASN A 3 -2.19 -21.63 9.99
C ASN A 3 -0.89 -21.70 9.17
N ASN A 4 -1.02 -21.99 7.87
CA ASN A 4 0.12 -22.02 6.97
C ASN A 4 0.74 -20.63 6.90
N LYS A 5 1.99 -20.51 7.28
CA LYS A 5 2.74 -19.25 7.21
C LYS A 5 2.79 -18.76 5.76
N VAL A 6 2.67 -17.45 5.56
CA VAL A 6 2.79 -16.85 4.23
C VAL A 6 4.17 -17.14 3.66
N ARG A 7 4.23 -17.67 2.45
CA ARG A 7 5.48 -17.94 1.73
C ARG A 7 5.91 -16.69 0.99
N VAL A 8 7.04 -16.14 1.36
CA VAL A 8 7.57 -14.88 0.86
C VAL A 8 8.79 -15.14 -0.01
N ALA A 9 8.65 -14.95 -1.33
CA ALA A 9 9.81 -14.94 -2.21
C ALA A 9 10.53 -13.59 -2.10
N ILE A 10 11.86 -13.61 -2.08
CA ILE A 10 12.69 -12.42 -1.99
C ILE A 10 13.77 -12.52 -3.08
N THR A 11 13.81 -11.57 -4.01
CA THR A 11 14.92 -11.48 -4.97
C THR A 11 16.07 -10.68 -4.41
N HIS A 12 17.29 -11.05 -4.73
CA HIS A 12 18.51 -10.47 -4.12
C HIS A 12 18.86 -9.06 -4.60
N GLY A 13 18.24 -8.56 -5.68
CA GLY A 13 18.60 -7.29 -6.27
C GLY A 13 19.90 -7.34 -7.07
N ASP A 14 20.67 -6.23 -7.08
CA ASP A 14 22.00 -6.21 -7.70
C ASP A 14 23.01 -6.91 -6.79
N THR A 15 23.81 -7.85 -7.34
CA THR A 15 24.79 -8.62 -6.55
C THR A 15 25.95 -7.78 -6.05
N ASN A 16 26.18 -6.60 -6.62
CA ASN A 16 27.23 -5.67 -6.22
C ASN A 16 26.72 -4.55 -5.28
N GLY A 17 25.41 -4.52 -5.01
CA GLY A 17 24.75 -3.60 -4.08
C GLY A 17 24.53 -4.22 -2.70
N ILE A 18 23.66 -3.58 -1.92
CA ILE A 18 23.35 -3.98 -0.52
C ILE A 18 22.29 -5.09 -0.41
N GLY A 19 21.75 -5.60 -1.53
CA GLY A 19 20.60 -6.50 -1.51
C GLY A 19 20.77 -7.75 -0.63
N TYR A 20 21.85 -8.52 -0.81
CA TYR A 20 22.12 -9.67 0.07
C TYR A 20 22.39 -9.27 1.52
N GLU A 21 23.07 -8.13 1.74
CA GLU A 21 23.34 -7.62 3.09
C GLU A 21 22.04 -7.38 3.88
N VAL A 22 21.13 -6.58 3.31
CA VAL A 22 19.87 -6.25 3.98
C VAL A 22 18.96 -7.48 4.14
N ILE A 23 19.00 -8.45 3.20
CA ILE A 23 18.27 -9.71 3.34
C ILE A 23 18.80 -10.53 4.51
N LEU A 24 20.10 -10.79 4.55
CA LEU A 24 20.71 -11.59 5.61
C LEU A 24 20.50 -10.94 6.98
N LYS A 25 20.72 -9.64 7.11
CA LYS A 25 20.48 -8.87 8.35
C LYS A 25 19.00 -8.84 8.76
N ALA A 26 18.07 -8.82 7.80
CA ALA A 26 16.64 -8.83 8.12
C ALA A 26 16.25 -10.10 8.90
N PHE A 27 16.89 -11.23 8.57
CA PHE A 27 16.62 -12.53 9.19
C PHE A 27 17.61 -12.93 10.30
N GLU A 28 18.47 -12.03 10.77
CA GLU A 28 19.20 -12.18 12.03
C GLU A 28 18.24 -12.27 13.21
N ASP A 29 17.10 -11.57 13.13
CA ASP A 29 16.02 -11.68 14.08
C ASP A 29 15.17 -12.95 13.80
N PRO A 30 15.20 -13.96 14.70
CA PRO A 30 14.44 -15.20 14.49
C PRO A 30 12.93 -14.99 14.41
N THR A 31 12.39 -13.89 14.95
CA THR A 31 10.95 -13.59 14.90
C THR A 31 10.46 -13.40 13.45
N MET A 32 11.32 -13.00 12.55
CA MET A 32 11.00 -12.93 11.11
C MET A 32 10.63 -14.31 10.53
N LEU A 33 11.24 -15.38 11.02
CA LEU A 33 10.94 -16.76 10.61
C LEU A 33 9.64 -17.30 11.24
N GLU A 34 9.13 -16.63 12.27
CA GLU A 34 7.81 -16.93 12.84
C GLU A 34 6.68 -16.33 12.00
N LEU A 35 6.94 -15.19 11.36
CA LEU A 35 5.95 -14.44 10.56
C LEU A 35 5.69 -15.07 9.20
N CYS A 36 6.74 -15.61 8.55
CA CYS A 36 6.66 -16.12 7.18
C CYS A 36 7.64 -17.26 6.92
N THR A 37 7.49 -17.89 5.76
CA THR A 37 8.47 -18.81 5.19
C THR A 37 9.20 -18.11 4.06
N PRO A 38 10.41 -17.56 4.30
CA PRO A 38 11.16 -16.83 3.29
C PRO A 38 11.86 -17.76 2.30
N ILE A 39 11.87 -17.37 1.02
CA ILE A 39 12.57 -18.05 -0.08
C ILE A 39 13.38 -17.01 -0.84
N ILE A 40 14.70 -17.03 -0.68
CA ILE A 40 15.58 -16.13 -1.42
C ILE A 40 15.85 -16.72 -2.80
N TYR A 41 15.52 -15.97 -3.84
CA TYR A 41 15.85 -16.29 -5.22
C TYR A 41 17.19 -15.67 -5.58
N GLY A 42 18.24 -16.49 -5.66
CA GLY A 42 19.59 -15.98 -5.86
C GLY A 42 20.64 -17.05 -6.06
N SER A 43 21.86 -16.79 -5.60
CA SER A 43 22.98 -17.73 -5.64
C SER A 43 23.50 -18.00 -4.22
N PRO A 44 23.53 -19.26 -3.79
CA PRO A 44 24.12 -19.64 -2.50
C PRO A 44 25.59 -19.22 -2.38
N LYS A 45 26.35 -19.29 -3.48
CA LYS A 45 27.78 -18.90 -3.49
C LYS A 45 27.95 -17.39 -3.26
N VAL A 46 27.14 -16.57 -3.98
CA VAL A 46 27.17 -15.11 -3.82
C VAL A 46 26.69 -14.71 -2.43
N ALA A 47 25.60 -15.32 -1.93
CA ALA A 47 25.12 -15.06 -0.57
C ALA A 47 26.17 -15.41 0.50
N ALA A 48 26.84 -16.54 0.36
CA ALA A 48 27.93 -16.92 1.26
C ALA A 48 29.11 -15.96 1.21
N TYR A 49 29.44 -15.44 0.01
CA TYR A 49 30.48 -14.44 -0.15
C TYR A 49 30.13 -13.15 0.60
N HIS A 50 28.91 -12.61 0.40
CA HIS A 50 28.43 -11.43 1.12
C HIS A 50 28.44 -11.66 2.64
N ARG A 51 27.89 -12.78 3.09
CA ARG A 51 27.85 -13.16 4.51
C ARG A 51 29.25 -13.13 5.13
N ASN A 52 30.21 -13.77 4.49
CA ASN A 52 31.58 -13.87 5.00
C ASN A 52 32.31 -12.51 4.96
N ALA A 53 32.14 -11.74 3.87
CA ALA A 53 32.79 -10.44 3.71
C ALA A 53 32.35 -9.42 4.78
N MET A 54 31.10 -9.52 5.25
CA MET A 54 30.51 -8.59 6.23
C MET A 54 30.38 -9.15 7.64
N GLY A 55 30.85 -10.40 7.87
CA GLY A 55 30.77 -11.02 9.21
C GLY A 55 29.35 -11.30 9.70
N ILE A 56 28.40 -11.51 8.80
CA ILE A 56 27.00 -11.82 9.12
C ILE A 56 26.88 -13.32 9.43
N GLU A 57 26.22 -13.69 10.54
CA GLU A 57 26.13 -15.09 10.96
C GLU A 57 24.83 -15.81 10.53
N THR A 58 23.90 -15.12 9.88
CA THR A 58 22.58 -15.65 9.50
C THR A 58 22.72 -16.93 8.64
N PRO A 59 22.23 -18.09 9.14
CA PRO A 59 22.28 -19.34 8.39
C PRO A 59 21.18 -19.38 7.34
N PHE A 60 21.44 -20.03 6.21
CA PHE A 60 20.40 -20.34 5.21
C PHE A 60 20.50 -21.78 4.75
N THR A 61 19.39 -22.33 4.28
CA THR A 61 19.25 -23.71 3.82
C THR A 61 19.05 -23.70 2.30
N ASN A 62 19.94 -24.40 1.58
CA ASN A 62 19.77 -24.53 0.13
C ASN A 62 18.61 -25.47 -0.22
N ILE A 63 17.78 -25.04 -1.16
CA ILE A 63 16.67 -25.82 -1.72
C ILE A 63 16.77 -25.84 -3.24
N SER A 64 16.21 -26.90 -3.85
CA SER A 64 16.23 -27.09 -5.30
C SER A 64 14.99 -26.52 -5.99
N LYS A 65 13.86 -26.50 -5.29
CA LYS A 65 12.57 -26.00 -5.77
C LYS A 65 11.89 -25.17 -4.69
N ALA A 66 11.02 -24.26 -5.10
CA ALA A 66 10.28 -23.43 -4.17
C ALA A 66 9.35 -24.24 -3.24
N GLU A 67 8.82 -25.37 -3.74
CA GLU A 67 7.99 -26.29 -2.94
C GLU A 67 8.73 -26.91 -1.75
N ASP A 68 10.05 -27.08 -1.87
CA ASP A 68 10.91 -27.69 -0.85
C ASP A 68 11.22 -26.72 0.32
N ALA A 69 10.63 -25.53 0.33
CA ALA A 69 10.91 -24.54 1.38
C ALA A 69 10.47 -25.02 2.76
N HIS A 70 11.41 -24.96 3.71
CA HIS A 70 11.22 -25.35 5.09
C HIS A 70 10.72 -24.17 5.94
N GLU A 71 9.66 -24.38 6.69
CA GLU A 71 9.22 -23.42 7.70
C GLU A 71 10.27 -23.23 8.81
N GLY A 72 10.36 -22.02 9.34
CA GLY A 72 11.33 -21.67 10.39
C GLY A 72 12.78 -21.61 9.91
N LYS A 73 13.03 -21.66 8.60
CA LYS A 73 14.35 -21.52 8.00
C LYS A 73 14.37 -20.46 6.91
N LEU A 74 15.51 -19.81 6.75
CA LEU A 74 15.80 -18.96 5.61
C LEU A 74 16.20 -19.87 4.44
N ASN A 75 15.33 -20.00 3.44
CA ASN A 75 15.54 -20.87 2.30
C ASN A 75 16.25 -20.14 1.17
N MET A 76 17.22 -20.76 0.51
CA MET A 76 17.96 -20.22 -0.61
C MET A 76 17.76 -21.09 -1.84
N LEU A 77 17.12 -20.56 -2.86
CA LEU A 77 16.87 -21.20 -4.15
C LEU A 77 17.88 -20.68 -5.19
N ALA A 78 18.71 -21.58 -5.73
CA ALA A 78 19.62 -21.24 -6.81
C ALA A 78 18.85 -20.90 -8.10
N THR A 79 19.07 -19.72 -8.64
CA THR A 79 18.37 -19.23 -9.85
C THR A 79 19.29 -19.13 -11.08
N PHE A 80 20.59 -19.31 -10.89
CA PHE A 80 21.60 -19.39 -11.93
C PHE A 80 22.80 -20.19 -11.43
N ASP A 81 23.45 -20.90 -12.33
CA ASP A 81 24.59 -21.78 -12.05
C ASP A 81 25.94 -21.12 -12.35
N GLU A 82 25.92 -20.01 -13.08
CA GLU A 82 27.14 -19.29 -13.49
C GLU A 82 27.83 -18.66 -12.27
N GLU A 83 29.14 -18.59 -12.32
CA GLU A 83 29.91 -17.85 -11.35
C GLU A 83 29.75 -16.36 -11.64
N VAL A 84 29.19 -15.62 -10.68
CA VAL A 84 29.05 -14.17 -10.74
C VAL A 84 30.14 -13.56 -9.87
N LYS A 85 30.99 -12.74 -10.50
CA LYS A 85 32.00 -11.99 -9.78
C LYS A 85 31.34 -10.84 -9.01
N VAL A 86 31.58 -10.81 -7.70
CA VAL A 86 31.08 -9.71 -6.86
C VAL A 86 32.11 -8.60 -6.81
N GLU A 87 31.73 -7.41 -7.24
CA GLU A 87 32.50 -6.17 -7.17
C GLU A 87 31.69 -5.11 -6.43
N PHE A 88 31.80 -5.09 -5.11
CA PHE A 88 31.02 -4.16 -4.27
C PHE A 88 31.11 -2.72 -4.76
N GLY A 89 29.95 -2.06 -4.80
CA GLY A 89 29.85 -0.64 -5.14
C GLY A 89 29.94 -0.33 -6.65
N THR A 90 30.12 -1.34 -7.51
CA THR A 90 30.26 -1.12 -8.95
C THR A 90 29.14 -1.84 -9.72
N PRO A 91 28.22 -1.12 -10.37
CA PRO A 91 27.21 -1.77 -11.22
C PRO A 91 27.90 -2.39 -12.45
N THR A 92 27.66 -3.68 -12.68
CA THR A 92 28.17 -4.42 -13.85
C THR A 92 27.04 -5.03 -14.65
N GLN A 93 27.29 -5.37 -15.91
CA GLN A 93 26.31 -6.09 -16.73
C GLN A 93 26.01 -7.47 -16.14
N GLU A 94 27.04 -8.14 -15.61
CA GLU A 94 26.93 -9.45 -14.98
C GLU A 94 26.02 -9.42 -13.74
N SER A 95 26.21 -8.43 -12.85
CA SER A 95 25.37 -8.24 -11.67
C SER A 95 23.89 -7.94 -12.02
N SER A 96 23.69 -7.11 -13.06
CA SER A 96 22.35 -6.78 -13.56
C SER A 96 21.67 -7.98 -14.22
N ASP A 97 22.41 -8.81 -14.96
CA ASP A 97 21.88 -10.03 -15.58
C ASP A 97 21.51 -11.09 -14.53
N ALA A 98 22.30 -11.25 -13.47
CA ALA A 98 22.00 -12.10 -12.34
C ALA A 98 20.70 -11.67 -11.64
N ALA A 99 20.55 -10.37 -11.36
CA ALA A 99 19.32 -9.82 -10.79
C ALA A 99 18.10 -10.07 -11.67
N ARG A 100 18.25 -9.90 -12.99
CA ARG A 100 17.17 -10.14 -13.96
C ARG A 100 16.77 -11.62 -14.02
N LYS A 101 17.74 -12.56 -14.02
CA LYS A 101 17.49 -14.02 -13.99
C LYS A 101 16.71 -14.41 -12.72
N ALA A 102 17.15 -13.92 -11.56
CA ALA A 102 16.48 -14.19 -10.28
C ALA A 102 15.03 -13.67 -10.28
N LEU A 103 14.82 -12.44 -10.75
CA LEU A 103 13.48 -11.85 -10.84
C LEU A 103 12.58 -12.58 -11.84
N GLN A 104 13.12 -12.99 -12.99
CA GLN A 104 12.36 -13.74 -13.99
C GLN A 104 11.89 -15.07 -13.41
N ARG A 105 12.79 -15.84 -12.78
CA ARG A 105 12.45 -17.11 -12.13
C ARG A 105 11.41 -16.92 -11.03
N ALA A 106 11.59 -15.91 -10.18
CA ALA A 106 10.60 -15.60 -9.15
C ALA A 106 9.22 -15.28 -9.75
N LYS A 107 9.15 -14.48 -10.81
CA LYS A 107 7.87 -14.17 -11.48
C LYS A 107 7.21 -15.42 -12.14
N GLU A 108 8.00 -16.35 -12.65
CA GLU A 108 7.51 -17.61 -13.20
C GLU A 108 6.89 -18.49 -12.10
N ASP A 109 7.59 -18.66 -10.99
CA ASP A 109 7.13 -19.44 -9.84
C ASP A 109 5.89 -18.79 -9.18
N LEU A 110 5.82 -17.43 -9.15
CA LEU A 110 4.63 -16.69 -8.69
C LEU A 110 3.38 -17.02 -9.52
N ARG A 111 3.52 -17.04 -10.85
CA ARG A 111 2.42 -17.38 -11.75
C ARG A 111 1.93 -18.82 -11.58
N GLN A 112 2.82 -19.70 -11.12
CA GLN A 112 2.49 -21.10 -10.80
C GLN A 112 1.91 -21.25 -9.39
N GLY A 113 1.88 -20.19 -8.58
CA GLY A 113 1.37 -20.24 -7.21
C GLY A 113 2.26 -20.98 -6.23
N LEU A 114 3.57 -21.05 -6.49
CA LEU A 114 4.53 -21.76 -5.63
C LEU A 114 4.86 -21.01 -4.34
N TYR A 115 4.49 -19.73 -4.28
CA TYR A 115 4.56 -18.88 -3.09
C TYR A 115 3.48 -17.78 -3.16
N ASP A 116 3.28 -17.04 -2.08
CA ASP A 116 2.15 -16.13 -1.93
C ASP A 116 2.46 -14.69 -2.36
N VAL A 117 3.64 -14.18 -2.00
CA VAL A 117 4.03 -12.78 -2.21
C VAL A 117 5.49 -12.64 -2.65
N LEU A 118 5.79 -11.59 -3.42
CA LEU A 118 7.13 -11.27 -3.88
C LEU A 118 7.63 -9.96 -3.26
N VAL A 119 8.79 -10.01 -2.62
CA VAL A 119 9.54 -8.83 -2.18
C VAL A 119 10.77 -8.68 -3.08
N GLN A 120 10.88 -7.55 -3.77
CA GLN A 120 12.00 -7.29 -4.66
C GLN A 120 13.04 -6.43 -3.94
N ALA A 121 14.24 -6.96 -3.71
CA ALA A 121 15.35 -6.10 -3.32
C ALA A 121 15.71 -5.15 -4.47
N PRO A 122 16.30 -3.99 -4.17
CA PRO A 122 16.55 -2.95 -5.17
C PRO A 122 17.45 -3.39 -6.29
N VAL A 123 17.05 -3.04 -7.51
CA VAL A 123 17.87 -3.16 -8.74
C VAL A 123 18.07 -1.78 -9.33
N VAL A 124 19.12 -1.59 -10.11
CA VAL A 124 19.21 -0.44 -10.99
C VAL A 124 17.98 -0.47 -11.90
N SER A 125 17.21 0.62 -11.90
CA SER A 125 15.95 0.71 -12.67
C SER A 125 16.25 0.35 -14.13
N SER A 126 15.88 -0.84 -14.54
CA SER A 126 15.84 -1.17 -15.94
C SER A 126 14.65 -0.45 -16.55
N ASN A 127 14.89 0.34 -17.61
CA ASN A 127 13.87 0.98 -18.46
C ASN A 127 13.03 -0.06 -19.23
N THR A 128 12.58 -1.12 -18.58
CA THR A 128 11.57 -1.99 -19.15
C THR A 128 10.24 -1.23 -19.01
N PRO A 129 9.66 -0.78 -20.12
CA PRO A 129 8.33 -0.20 -20.05
C PRO A 129 7.38 -1.31 -19.57
N ASP A 130 7.04 -1.27 -18.29
CA ASP A 130 5.83 -1.92 -17.86
C ASP A 130 4.71 -1.35 -18.76
N ARG A 131 3.79 -2.18 -19.21
CA ARG A 131 2.59 -1.67 -19.88
C ARG A 131 1.86 -0.80 -18.87
N GLU A 132 2.18 0.50 -18.90
CA GLU A 132 1.85 1.50 -17.88
C GLU A 132 0.35 1.62 -17.60
N ASP A 133 -0.49 1.25 -18.57
CA ASP A 133 -1.94 1.42 -18.47
C ASP A 133 -2.65 0.52 -17.45
N ARG A 134 -2.02 -0.59 -17.03
CA ARG A 134 -2.67 -1.59 -16.16
C ARG A 134 -2.11 -1.67 -14.75
N SER A 135 -1.10 -0.90 -14.42
CA SER A 135 -0.48 -0.89 -13.10
C SER A 135 -0.35 0.50 -12.53
N LEU A 136 -0.28 0.58 -11.22
CA LEU A 136 -0.06 1.80 -10.48
C LEU A 136 1.04 1.56 -9.46
N LEU A 137 2.04 2.43 -9.45
CA LEU A 137 3.03 2.49 -8.37
C LEU A 137 2.42 3.26 -7.22
N VAL A 138 2.37 2.65 -6.05
CA VAL A 138 1.96 3.26 -4.79
C VAL A 138 3.15 3.21 -3.83
N MET A 139 3.54 4.35 -3.32
CA MET A 139 4.52 4.53 -2.26
C MET A 139 3.79 4.76 -0.97
N PHE A 140 4.18 4.09 0.11
CA PHE A 140 3.50 4.26 1.39
C PHE A 140 4.42 4.05 2.60
N SER A 141 4.10 4.74 3.68
CA SER A 141 4.69 4.60 5.00
C SER A 141 3.68 5.09 6.02
N GLY A 142 3.29 4.23 6.97
CA GLY A 142 2.21 4.55 7.89
C GLY A 142 0.92 4.93 7.18
N ASP A 143 0.42 6.12 7.46
CA ASP A 143 -0.83 6.63 6.87
C ASP A 143 -0.64 7.42 5.58
N ILE A 144 0.59 7.69 5.17
CA ILE A 144 0.85 8.39 3.92
C ILE A 144 0.91 7.39 2.75
N ARG A 145 0.16 7.63 1.69
CA ARG A 145 0.10 6.82 0.47
C ARG A 145 0.06 7.73 -0.75
N ILE A 146 1.12 7.67 -1.55
CA ILE A 146 1.26 8.51 -2.75
C ILE A 146 1.39 7.61 -3.98
N ALA A 147 0.57 7.87 -4.99
CA ALA A 147 0.59 7.19 -6.27
C ALA A 147 0.94 8.17 -7.39
N LEU A 148 1.48 7.65 -8.49
CA LEU A 148 1.94 8.45 -9.61
C LEU A 148 1.09 8.18 -10.86
N VAL A 149 0.60 9.24 -11.52
CA VAL A 149 -0.07 9.14 -12.82
C VAL A 149 0.95 8.75 -13.90
N THR A 150 2.08 9.45 -13.93
CA THR A 150 3.22 9.14 -14.83
C THR A 150 4.45 8.83 -13.99
N ASN A 151 5.30 7.91 -14.49
CA ASN A 151 6.49 7.44 -13.80
C ASN A 151 7.66 7.32 -14.79
N HIS A 152 8.86 7.77 -14.37
CA HIS A 152 10.10 7.73 -15.15
C HIS A 152 10.03 8.41 -16.53
N LEU A 153 9.19 9.44 -16.68
CA LEU A 153 9.13 10.25 -17.88
C LEU A 153 10.03 11.49 -17.75
N PRO A 154 10.74 11.87 -18.82
CA PRO A 154 11.37 13.17 -18.89
C PRO A 154 10.33 14.28 -18.70
N ILE A 155 10.61 15.29 -17.86
CA ILE A 155 9.67 16.35 -17.52
C ILE A 155 9.02 17.01 -18.76
N LYS A 156 9.76 17.14 -19.86
CA LYS A 156 9.26 17.65 -21.13
C LYS A 156 8.08 16.85 -21.71
N LYS A 157 7.97 15.56 -21.37
CA LYS A 157 6.91 14.67 -21.88
C LYS A 157 5.74 14.53 -20.93
N VAL A 158 5.87 14.96 -19.67
CA VAL A 158 4.84 14.78 -18.65
C VAL A 158 3.51 15.38 -19.05
N ALA A 159 3.47 16.68 -19.34
CA ALA A 159 2.23 17.37 -19.69
C ALA A 159 1.50 16.73 -20.92
N GLN A 160 2.28 16.28 -21.92
CA GLN A 160 1.73 15.63 -23.10
C GLN A 160 1.17 14.23 -22.82
N SER A 161 1.62 13.59 -21.74
CA SER A 161 1.20 12.23 -21.36
C SER A 161 0.00 12.23 -20.40
N ILE A 162 -0.30 13.37 -19.77
CA ILE A 162 -1.45 13.50 -18.88
C ILE A 162 -2.73 13.62 -19.71
N THR A 163 -3.60 12.64 -19.59
CA THR A 163 -4.94 12.65 -20.19
C THR A 163 -6.01 12.37 -19.15
N LYS A 164 -7.24 12.76 -19.44
CA LYS A 164 -8.39 12.50 -18.57
C LYS A 164 -8.53 11.00 -18.28
N GLU A 165 -8.44 10.16 -19.30
CA GLU A 165 -8.58 8.71 -19.18
C GLU A 165 -7.46 8.09 -18.34
N LEU A 166 -6.23 8.60 -18.46
CA LEU A 166 -5.11 8.12 -17.67
C LEU A 166 -5.31 8.44 -16.18
N ILE A 167 -5.74 9.66 -15.85
CA ILE A 167 -6.05 10.07 -14.47
C ILE A 167 -7.17 9.20 -13.90
N GLU A 168 -8.27 9.01 -14.64
CA GLU A 168 -9.39 8.18 -14.22
C GLU A 168 -8.96 6.74 -13.94
N ASN A 169 -8.15 6.14 -14.83
CA ASN A 169 -7.64 4.80 -14.66
C ASN A 169 -6.75 4.69 -13.41
N LYS A 170 -5.80 5.61 -13.23
CA LYS A 170 -4.88 5.58 -12.09
C LYS A 170 -5.61 5.84 -10.77
N ALA A 171 -6.55 6.79 -10.74
CA ALA A 171 -7.40 7.03 -9.56
C ALA A 171 -8.28 5.82 -9.21
N THR A 172 -8.84 5.13 -10.21
CA THR A 172 -9.62 3.91 -10.00
C THR A 172 -8.77 2.76 -9.45
N LEU A 173 -7.55 2.60 -9.96
CA LEU A 173 -6.59 1.63 -9.41
C LEU A 173 -6.21 1.96 -7.96
N LEU A 174 -5.95 3.25 -7.68
CA LEU A 174 -5.66 3.72 -6.31
C LEU A 174 -6.84 3.45 -5.39
N HIS A 175 -8.06 3.85 -5.78
CA HIS A 175 -9.28 3.60 -5.01
C HIS A 175 -9.46 2.11 -4.68
N THR A 176 -9.27 1.25 -5.69
CA THR A 176 -9.38 -0.20 -5.51
C THR A 176 -8.32 -0.73 -4.55
N SER A 177 -7.09 -0.25 -4.68
CA SER A 177 -5.98 -0.63 -3.79
C SER A 177 -6.23 -0.16 -2.35
N LEU A 178 -6.66 1.09 -2.14
CA LEU A 178 -7.00 1.60 -0.81
C LEU A 178 -8.07 0.74 -0.12
N LYS A 179 -9.07 0.28 -0.85
CA LYS A 179 -10.11 -0.61 -0.30
C LYS A 179 -9.63 -2.02 -0.04
N ARG A 180 -8.96 -2.62 -1.01
CA ARG A 180 -8.62 -4.04 -1.01
C ARG A 180 -7.31 -4.33 -0.28
N ASP A 181 -6.29 -3.49 -0.52
CA ASP A 181 -4.93 -3.71 0.00
C ASP A 181 -4.75 -3.08 1.38
N PHE A 182 -5.39 -1.91 1.63
CA PHE A 182 -5.28 -1.15 2.88
C PHE A 182 -6.55 -1.18 3.75
N ARG A 183 -7.64 -1.84 3.29
CA ARG A 183 -8.92 -2.00 4.02
C ARG A 183 -9.63 -0.69 4.39
N ILE A 184 -9.47 0.34 3.58
CA ILE A 184 -10.12 1.64 3.76
C ILE A 184 -11.44 1.61 2.99
N ASN A 185 -12.58 1.59 3.69
CA ASN A 185 -13.90 1.37 3.07
C ASN A 185 -14.34 2.50 2.14
N ASN A 186 -14.14 3.75 2.54
CA ASN A 186 -14.57 4.94 1.79
C ASN A 186 -13.35 5.89 1.59
N PRO A 187 -12.37 5.50 0.78
CA PRO A 187 -11.13 6.25 0.69
C PRO A 187 -11.34 7.61 0.00
N ARG A 188 -10.72 8.63 0.57
CA ARG A 188 -10.64 10.00 0.03
C ARG A 188 -9.31 10.15 -0.70
N ILE A 189 -9.36 10.53 -1.96
CA ILE A 189 -8.19 10.67 -2.83
C ILE A 189 -7.98 12.15 -3.13
N ALA A 190 -6.81 12.67 -2.79
CA ALA A 190 -6.35 13.98 -3.24
C ALA A 190 -5.71 13.85 -4.62
N VAL A 191 -6.17 14.62 -5.59
CA VAL A 191 -5.60 14.70 -6.94
C VAL A 191 -4.81 16.00 -7.05
N MET A 192 -3.51 15.89 -7.36
CA MET A 192 -2.64 17.06 -7.48
C MET A 192 -2.89 17.80 -8.78
N ALA A 193 -2.67 19.12 -8.78
CA ALA A 193 -2.53 19.91 -9.99
C ALA A 193 -1.23 19.55 -10.70
N LEU A 194 -1.17 19.69 -12.01
CA LEU A 194 0.07 19.53 -12.76
C LEU A 194 0.98 20.75 -12.59
N ASN A 195 0.36 21.93 -12.61
CA ASN A 195 1.06 23.22 -12.60
C ASN A 195 1.01 23.90 -11.22
N PRO A 196 2.04 24.67 -10.85
CA PRO A 196 2.04 25.46 -9.60
C PRO A 196 1.02 26.62 -9.65
N GLN A 197 0.64 27.04 -10.84
CA GLN A 197 -0.49 27.91 -11.08
C GLN A 197 -1.44 27.20 -12.06
N PRO A 198 -2.66 26.86 -11.64
CA PRO A 198 -3.61 26.14 -12.47
C PRO A 198 -3.86 26.83 -13.81
N GLY A 199 -3.84 26.05 -14.88
CA GLY A 199 -4.00 26.50 -16.26
C GLY A 199 -4.96 25.59 -17.06
N ALA A 200 -4.67 25.42 -18.34
CA ALA A 200 -5.53 24.66 -19.25
C ALA A 200 -5.58 23.17 -18.86
N GLU A 201 -4.48 22.58 -18.42
CA GLU A 201 -4.42 21.17 -18.02
C GLU A 201 -5.35 20.89 -16.82
N GLU A 202 -5.41 21.81 -15.86
CA GLU A 202 -6.31 21.67 -14.71
C GLU A 202 -7.78 21.83 -15.12
N GLU A 203 -8.10 22.82 -15.96
CA GLU A 203 -9.49 23.10 -16.34
C GLU A 203 -10.06 22.09 -17.35
N GLU A 204 -9.25 21.67 -18.33
CA GLU A 204 -9.72 20.87 -19.45
C GLU A 204 -9.50 19.35 -19.25
N ILE A 205 -8.57 18.95 -18.37
CA ILE A 205 -8.19 17.54 -18.18
C ILE A 205 -8.46 17.09 -16.75
N ILE A 206 -7.85 17.75 -15.73
CA ILE A 206 -7.85 17.22 -14.36
C ILE A 206 -9.21 17.38 -13.68
N LYS A 207 -9.83 18.56 -13.74
CA LYS A 207 -11.17 18.80 -13.17
C LYS A 207 -12.23 17.87 -13.79
N PRO A 208 -12.33 17.74 -15.15
CA PRO A 208 -13.28 16.81 -15.76
C PRO A 208 -13.02 15.34 -15.39
N ALA A 209 -11.76 14.95 -15.11
CA ALA A 209 -11.47 13.60 -14.60
C ALA A 209 -12.00 13.42 -13.18
N ILE A 210 -11.82 14.39 -12.29
CA ILE A 210 -12.34 14.37 -10.91
C ILE A 210 -13.88 14.30 -10.91
N GLU A 211 -14.54 15.09 -11.75
CA GLU A 211 -16.00 15.06 -11.89
C GLU A 211 -16.49 13.67 -12.30
N THR A 212 -15.88 13.08 -13.34
CA THR A 212 -16.22 11.71 -13.77
C THR A 212 -15.98 10.67 -12.68
N LEU A 213 -14.90 10.80 -11.89
CA LEU A 213 -14.63 9.92 -10.75
C LEU A 213 -15.71 10.05 -9.66
N SER A 214 -16.16 11.28 -9.37
CA SER A 214 -17.24 11.54 -8.43
C SER A 214 -18.57 10.92 -8.88
N GLU A 215 -18.91 11.02 -10.17
CA GLU A 215 -20.09 10.36 -10.77
C GLU A 215 -20.02 8.83 -10.64
N LYS A 216 -18.82 8.25 -10.68
CA LYS A 216 -18.58 6.81 -10.43
C LYS A 216 -18.58 6.44 -8.94
N GLY A 217 -18.81 7.39 -8.02
CA GLY A 217 -18.82 7.18 -6.57
C GLY A 217 -17.43 7.08 -5.95
N ILE A 218 -16.37 7.53 -6.63
CA ILE A 218 -15.02 7.63 -6.12
C ILE A 218 -14.81 9.03 -5.52
N GLN A 219 -14.46 9.10 -4.24
CA GLN A 219 -14.23 10.36 -3.53
C GLN A 219 -12.85 10.93 -3.93
N ALA A 220 -12.81 11.62 -5.05
CA ALA A 220 -11.64 12.31 -5.56
C ALA A 220 -11.84 13.83 -5.41
N TYR A 221 -10.82 14.52 -4.89
CA TYR A 221 -10.87 15.94 -4.59
C TYR A 221 -9.65 16.65 -5.19
N GLY A 222 -9.79 17.91 -5.55
CA GLY A 222 -8.73 18.73 -6.13
C GLY A 222 -9.22 19.50 -7.38
N PRO A 223 -8.31 19.89 -8.30
CA PRO A 223 -6.85 19.68 -8.21
C PRO A 223 -6.21 20.56 -7.13
N PHE A 224 -5.28 19.97 -6.35
CA PHE A 224 -4.55 20.69 -5.31
C PHE A 224 -3.16 21.12 -5.78
N ILE A 225 -2.75 22.32 -5.47
CA ILE A 225 -1.39 22.81 -5.71
C ILE A 225 -0.45 22.12 -4.72
N ALA A 226 0.61 21.47 -5.22
CA ALA A 226 1.40 20.56 -4.41
C ALA A 226 2.14 21.21 -3.24
N ASP A 227 2.72 22.40 -3.43
CA ASP A 227 3.43 23.12 -2.37
C ASP A 227 2.49 23.58 -1.24
N GLU A 228 1.30 24.09 -1.58
CA GLU A 228 0.27 24.44 -0.59
C GLU A 228 -0.24 23.17 0.13
N PHE A 229 -0.55 22.11 -0.62
CA PHE A 229 -1.10 20.87 -0.08
C PHE A 229 -0.19 20.22 0.97
N PHE A 230 1.10 20.08 0.65
CA PHE A 230 2.06 19.48 1.58
C PHE A 230 2.54 20.50 2.62
N GLY A 231 2.63 21.79 2.28
CA GLY A 231 3.01 22.86 3.20
C GLY A 231 2.01 23.07 4.33
N ASP A 232 0.72 22.91 4.05
CA ASP A 232 -0.37 23.05 5.02
C ASP A 232 -0.77 21.73 5.69
N TYR A 233 0.02 20.65 5.49
CA TYR A 233 -0.23 19.31 6.05
C TYR A 233 -1.61 18.74 5.69
N MET A 234 -2.14 19.08 4.51
CA MET A 234 -3.43 18.59 4.05
C MET A 234 -3.45 17.08 3.78
N GLN A 235 -2.28 16.45 3.58
CA GLN A 235 -2.16 15.00 3.36
C GLN A 235 -2.82 14.16 4.47
N ASP A 236 -2.90 14.67 5.69
CA ASP A 236 -3.51 13.98 6.83
C ASP A 236 -5.04 13.85 6.71
N GLN A 237 -5.65 14.60 5.79
CA GLN A 237 -7.09 14.55 5.52
C GLN A 237 -7.47 13.53 4.45
N PHE A 238 -6.50 12.89 3.79
CA PHE A 238 -6.71 12.00 2.67
C PHE A 238 -6.08 10.63 2.90
N ASP A 239 -6.71 9.62 2.35
CA ASP A 239 -6.27 8.23 2.46
C ASP A 239 -5.27 7.86 1.36
N GLY A 240 -5.26 8.60 0.26
CA GLY A 240 -4.33 8.45 -0.84
C GLY A 240 -4.18 9.74 -1.65
N ILE A 241 -3.00 9.94 -2.20
CA ILE A 241 -2.62 11.11 -2.98
C ILE A 241 -2.25 10.64 -4.38
N LEU A 242 -2.81 11.25 -5.41
CA LEU A 242 -2.48 10.98 -6.81
C LEU A 242 -1.68 12.16 -7.38
N ALA A 243 -0.37 11.98 -7.44
CA ALA A 243 0.56 12.96 -8.02
C ALA A 243 0.69 12.76 -9.53
N MET A 244 0.89 13.83 -10.28
CA MET A 244 0.94 13.78 -11.74
C MET A 244 2.24 13.20 -12.28
N TYR A 245 3.36 13.40 -11.58
CA TYR A 245 4.69 12.96 -12.02
C TYR A 245 5.64 12.68 -10.85
N ASP A 246 6.81 12.12 -11.18
CA ASP A 246 7.78 11.59 -10.24
C ASP A 246 8.14 12.53 -9.09
N ASP A 247 8.69 13.72 -9.37
CA ASP A 247 9.21 14.59 -8.32
C ASP A 247 8.09 15.14 -7.44
N GLN A 248 6.90 15.36 -8.02
CA GLN A 248 5.72 15.82 -7.27
C GLN A 248 5.26 14.81 -6.20
N GLY A 249 5.51 13.52 -6.43
CA GLY A 249 5.17 12.46 -5.48
C GLY A 249 6.36 11.97 -4.67
N ASN A 250 7.52 11.70 -5.30
CA ASN A 250 8.68 11.12 -4.63
C ASN A 250 9.33 12.08 -3.62
N VAL A 251 9.43 13.38 -3.93
CA VAL A 251 10.08 14.34 -3.03
C VAL A 251 9.31 14.45 -1.70
N PRO A 252 8.00 14.78 -1.68
CA PRO A 252 7.26 14.82 -0.43
C PRO A 252 7.21 13.44 0.26
N PHE A 253 7.06 12.34 -0.50
CA PHE A 253 7.09 11.00 0.10
C PHE A 253 8.37 10.75 0.87
N LYS A 254 9.53 10.95 0.25
CA LYS A 254 10.83 10.72 0.90
C LYS A 254 11.11 11.67 2.07
N THR A 255 10.52 12.86 2.04
CA THR A 255 10.65 13.82 3.15
C THR A 255 9.79 13.42 4.34
N LEU A 256 8.59 12.86 4.11
CA LEU A 256 7.61 12.55 5.14
C LEU A 256 7.70 11.09 5.64
N ALA A 257 8.09 10.15 4.78
CA ALA A 257 8.06 8.71 5.07
C ALA A 257 9.20 8.23 5.98
N SER A 258 10.19 9.07 6.30
CA SER A 258 11.39 8.69 7.04
C SER A 258 12.10 7.45 6.42
N GLU A 259 12.58 6.52 7.26
CA GLU A 259 13.41 5.38 6.84
C GLU A 259 12.61 4.14 6.40
N TYR A 260 11.28 4.15 6.51
CA TYR A 260 10.43 2.95 6.36
C TYR A 260 9.55 2.94 5.11
N GLY A 261 9.94 3.67 4.09
CA GLY A 261 9.19 3.74 2.85
C GLY A 261 9.14 2.40 2.12
N VAL A 262 7.95 2.04 1.64
CA VAL A 262 7.69 0.85 0.83
C VAL A 262 7.02 1.27 -0.47
N LYS A 263 7.43 0.62 -1.56
CA LYS A 263 6.79 0.73 -2.88
C LYS A 263 6.03 -0.54 -3.19
N MET A 264 4.85 -0.39 -3.76
CA MET A 264 4.04 -1.50 -4.25
C MET A 264 3.56 -1.21 -5.67
N LYS A 265 3.54 -2.24 -6.51
CA LYS A 265 2.82 -2.19 -7.79
C LYS A 265 1.46 -2.85 -7.63
N THR A 266 0.39 -2.04 -7.73
CA THR A 266 -0.99 -2.53 -7.72
C THR A 266 -1.57 -2.63 -9.14
N GLY A 267 -2.75 -3.24 -9.30
CA GLY A 267 -3.37 -3.56 -10.60
C GLY A 267 -3.11 -4.98 -11.08
N PHE A 268 -2.34 -5.77 -10.31
CA PHE A 268 -2.07 -7.18 -10.56
C PHE A 268 -2.74 -8.08 -9.53
N PRO A 269 -3.02 -9.35 -9.88
CA PRO A 269 -3.53 -10.33 -8.91
C PRO A 269 -2.51 -10.66 -7.83
N PHE A 270 -1.23 -10.39 -8.07
CA PHE A 270 -0.11 -10.71 -7.18
C PHE A 270 0.26 -9.52 -6.29
N VAL A 271 0.83 -9.81 -5.12
CA VAL A 271 1.41 -8.81 -4.22
C VAL A 271 2.91 -8.72 -4.50
N ILE A 272 3.36 -7.54 -4.88
CA ILE A 272 4.78 -7.26 -5.14
C ILE A 272 5.13 -5.98 -4.41
N THR A 273 6.05 -6.06 -3.45
CA THR A 273 6.57 -4.92 -2.69
C THR A 273 8.07 -4.75 -2.90
N THR A 274 8.56 -3.55 -2.66
CA THR A 274 9.98 -3.19 -2.79
C THR A 274 10.30 -2.15 -1.72
N PRO A 275 11.41 -2.22 -0.99
CA PRO A 275 11.86 -1.12 -0.15
C PRO A 275 12.12 0.14 -0.98
N ASP A 276 11.95 1.32 -0.41
CA ASP A 276 12.06 2.59 -1.16
C ASP A 276 13.50 2.99 -1.51
N HIS A 277 14.50 2.35 -0.93
CA HIS A 277 15.91 2.64 -1.27
C HIS A 277 16.37 1.95 -2.56
N GLY A 278 17.46 2.44 -3.14
CA GLY A 278 18.16 1.83 -4.28
C GLY A 278 19.19 0.78 -3.86
N PRO A 279 20.01 0.30 -4.82
CA PRO A 279 21.10 -0.65 -4.55
C PRO A 279 22.19 -0.12 -3.62
N ALA A 280 22.25 1.18 -3.36
CA ALA A 280 23.17 1.87 -2.45
C ALA A 280 24.63 1.41 -2.62
N PHE A 281 25.15 1.58 -3.85
CA PHE A 281 26.50 1.15 -4.22
C PHE A 281 27.60 1.83 -3.40
N ASP A 282 27.35 3.02 -2.91
CA ASP A 282 28.25 3.83 -2.07
C ASP A 282 28.57 3.19 -0.71
N ILE A 283 27.67 2.36 -0.19
CA ILE A 283 27.86 1.66 1.09
C ILE A 283 27.95 0.14 0.95
N ALA A 284 27.87 -0.39 -0.27
CA ALA A 284 27.92 -1.82 -0.52
C ALA A 284 29.22 -2.47 -0.03
N GLY A 285 29.11 -3.59 0.67
CA GLY A 285 30.25 -4.32 1.25
C GLY A 285 30.81 -3.74 2.55
N GLN A 286 30.27 -2.64 3.04
CA GLN A 286 30.74 -2.03 4.30
C GLN A 286 30.04 -2.62 5.55
N GLY A 287 29.01 -3.41 5.39
CA GLY A 287 28.29 -4.02 6.51
C GLY A 287 27.47 -3.02 7.35
N ILE A 288 27.13 -1.84 6.81
CA ILE A 288 26.42 -0.77 7.52
C ILE A 288 24.97 -0.54 7.04
N ALA A 289 24.53 -1.26 6.00
CA ALA A 289 23.17 -1.11 5.48
C ALA A 289 22.12 -1.51 6.51
N ASP A 290 21.06 -0.69 6.64
CA ASP A 290 19.93 -0.95 7.54
C ASP A 290 18.90 -1.87 6.88
N PRO A 291 18.53 -3.01 7.48
CA PRO A 291 17.52 -3.92 6.96
C PRO A 291 16.06 -3.45 7.21
N ALA A 292 15.83 -2.38 7.94
CA ALA A 292 14.49 -1.98 8.39
C ALA A 292 13.51 -1.78 7.23
N SER A 293 13.91 -1.08 6.17
CA SER A 293 13.05 -0.86 4.99
C SER A 293 12.66 -2.18 4.30
N LEU A 294 13.57 -3.18 4.24
CA LEU A 294 13.24 -4.49 3.69
C LEU A 294 12.28 -5.26 4.61
N ARG A 295 12.47 -5.19 5.93
CA ARG A 295 11.51 -5.79 6.89
C ARG A 295 10.12 -5.18 6.72
N HIS A 296 10.02 -3.85 6.57
CA HIS A 296 8.74 -3.19 6.32
C HIS A 296 8.11 -3.61 4.98
N ALA A 297 8.92 -3.82 3.93
CA ALA A 297 8.43 -4.35 2.66
C ALA A 297 7.89 -5.78 2.80
N ILE A 298 8.51 -6.63 3.65
CA ILE A 298 8.03 -7.99 3.97
C ILE A 298 6.72 -7.92 4.76
N TYR A 299 6.65 -7.10 5.82
CA TYR A 299 5.43 -6.93 6.63
C TYR A 299 4.27 -6.45 5.76
N ALA A 300 4.51 -5.42 4.96
CA ALA A 300 3.51 -4.89 4.04
C ALA A 300 3.02 -5.95 3.03
N ALA A 301 3.92 -6.76 2.46
CA ALA A 301 3.54 -7.82 1.54
C ALA A 301 2.61 -8.85 2.20
N ILE A 302 2.91 -9.26 3.44
CA ILE A 302 2.12 -10.22 4.21
C ILE A 302 0.74 -9.62 4.55
N ASP A 303 0.70 -8.37 5.03
CA ASP A 303 -0.54 -7.70 5.42
C ASP A 303 -1.45 -7.46 4.21
N ILE A 304 -0.89 -6.99 3.09
CA ILE A 304 -1.63 -6.81 1.84
C ILE A 304 -2.19 -8.15 1.33
N PHE A 305 -1.42 -9.23 1.41
CA PHE A 305 -1.88 -10.56 1.01
C PHE A 305 -3.08 -11.01 1.85
N ARG A 306 -2.99 -10.85 3.18
CA ARG A 306 -4.08 -11.16 4.11
C ARG A 306 -5.30 -10.29 3.85
N ASN A 307 -5.09 -8.98 3.71
CA ASN A 307 -6.15 -8.02 3.43
C ASN A 307 -6.90 -8.36 2.12
N ARG A 308 -6.17 -8.73 1.06
CA ARG A 308 -6.77 -9.17 -0.21
C ARG A 308 -7.61 -10.43 -0.02
N LYS A 309 -7.09 -11.42 0.71
CA LYS A 309 -7.83 -12.65 1.00
C LYS A 309 -9.12 -12.35 1.74
N ASP A 310 -9.05 -11.54 2.80
CA ASP A 310 -10.21 -11.18 3.61
C ASP A 310 -11.21 -10.30 2.85
N TYR A 311 -10.74 -9.48 1.89
CA TYR A 311 -11.60 -8.66 1.04
C TYR A 311 -12.30 -9.48 -0.06
N ASP A 312 -11.56 -10.38 -0.71
CA ASP A 312 -12.03 -11.13 -1.87
C ASP A 312 -12.92 -12.34 -1.48
N GLU A 313 -12.66 -12.96 -0.32
CA GLU A 313 -13.37 -14.19 0.09
C GLU A 313 -14.89 -14.00 0.23
N PRO A 314 -15.39 -12.95 0.91
CA PRO A 314 -16.83 -12.68 0.98
C PRO A 314 -17.47 -12.37 -0.38
N LEU A 315 -16.68 -11.84 -1.33
CA LEU A 315 -17.18 -11.46 -2.65
C LEU A 315 -17.32 -12.65 -3.61
N LYS A 316 -16.69 -13.79 -3.30
CA LYS A 316 -16.82 -15.02 -4.13
C LYS A 316 -18.22 -15.61 -4.10
N ASN A 317 -18.93 -15.45 -2.99
CA ASN A 317 -20.31 -15.91 -2.83
C ASN A 317 -21.11 -14.86 -2.06
N PRO A 318 -21.45 -13.71 -2.68
CA PRO A 318 -22.20 -12.65 -2.02
C PRO A 318 -23.59 -13.15 -1.69
N LEU A 319 -24.07 -12.81 -0.48
CA LEU A 319 -25.46 -13.06 -0.10
C LEU A 319 -26.37 -12.42 -1.14
N GLN A 320 -27.36 -13.19 -1.61
CA GLN A 320 -28.39 -12.64 -2.50
C GLN A 320 -29.08 -11.48 -1.78
N LYS A 321 -29.10 -10.31 -2.41
CA LYS A 321 -29.94 -9.22 -1.95
C LYS A 321 -31.37 -9.70 -2.11
N LEU A 322 -32.04 -10.05 -1.01
CA LEU A 322 -33.47 -10.19 -0.98
C LEU A 322 -34.06 -8.80 -1.20
N TYR A 323 -34.31 -8.44 -2.45
CA TYR A 323 -35.21 -7.35 -2.75
C TYR A 323 -36.58 -7.82 -2.29
N HIS A 324 -37.00 -7.35 -1.15
CA HIS A 324 -38.44 -7.25 -0.93
C HIS A 324 -38.92 -6.22 -1.95
N GLU A 325 -39.51 -6.69 -3.06
CA GLU A 325 -40.36 -5.82 -3.84
C GLU A 325 -41.27 -5.12 -2.83
N LYS A 326 -41.14 -3.80 -2.71
CA LYS A 326 -42.15 -3.01 -2.04
C LYS A 326 -43.41 -3.31 -2.83
N LYS A 327 -44.31 -4.16 -2.28
CA LYS A 327 -45.68 -4.21 -2.74
C LYS A 327 -46.11 -2.75 -2.77
N GLU A 328 -46.45 -2.25 -3.93
CA GLU A 328 -47.15 -0.96 -4.02
C GLU A 328 -48.23 -0.99 -3.00
N ASP A 329 -48.14 -0.16 -1.96
CA ASP A 329 -49.18 0.04 -0.97
C ASP A 329 -50.40 0.68 -1.64
N GLY A 330 -51.16 -0.13 -2.36
CA GLY A 330 -52.56 0.09 -2.57
C GLY A 330 -53.24 -0.23 -1.27
N GLU A 331 -53.52 0.77 -0.48
CA GLU A 331 -54.19 0.85 0.80
C GLU A 331 -53.23 1.11 1.97
N ARG A 332 -52.90 2.39 2.12
CA ARG A 332 -52.42 2.91 3.39
C ARG A 332 -53.48 2.64 4.44
N ALA A 333 -53.26 1.68 5.34
CA ALA A 333 -53.99 1.58 6.55
C ALA A 333 -53.90 2.94 7.26
N ARG A 334 -54.99 3.72 7.17
CA ARG A 334 -55.15 4.96 7.93
C ARG A 334 -55.24 4.56 9.39
N PHE A 335 -54.15 4.64 10.12
CA PHE A 335 -54.18 4.66 11.57
C PHE A 335 -55.05 5.86 11.95
N PRO A 336 -56.16 5.68 12.74
CA PRO A 336 -56.95 6.80 13.20
C PRO A 336 -56.03 7.71 14.03
N ARG A 337 -55.75 8.90 13.51
CA ARG A 337 -55.09 9.93 14.31
C ARG A 337 -56.05 10.28 15.44
N LYS A 338 -55.67 9.94 16.69
CA LYS A 338 -56.34 10.53 17.86
C LYS A 338 -56.19 12.05 17.70
N PRO A 339 -57.30 12.80 17.79
CA PRO A 339 -57.24 14.25 17.75
C PRO A 339 -56.34 14.74 18.89
N PHE A 340 -55.45 15.66 18.60
CA PHE A 340 -54.70 16.35 19.64
C PHE A 340 -55.70 17.02 20.59
N PRO A 341 -55.51 16.92 21.93
CA PRO A 341 -56.37 17.61 22.89
C PRO A 341 -56.36 19.11 22.60
N SER A 342 -57.51 19.72 22.54
CA SER A 342 -57.65 21.14 22.32
C SER A 342 -57.16 21.93 23.55
N LYS A 343 -56.80 23.20 23.37
CA LYS A 343 -56.41 24.08 24.50
C LYS A 343 -57.46 24.17 25.62
N ALA A 344 -58.69 23.73 25.37
CA ALA A 344 -59.75 23.69 26.36
C ALA A 344 -59.66 22.51 27.34
N ASP A 345 -58.93 21.43 26.95
CA ASP A 345 -58.82 20.23 27.80
C ASP A 345 -57.73 20.39 28.89
N PHE A 346 -56.95 21.45 28.84
CA PHE A 346 -55.94 21.79 29.85
C PHE A 346 -56.40 22.85 30.86
N ALA A 347 -57.65 23.35 30.76
CA ALA A 347 -58.15 24.41 31.62
C ALA A 347 -58.90 23.92 32.88
N ASN A 348 -58.97 22.61 33.12
CA ASN A 348 -59.80 22.06 34.18
C ASN A 348 -59.06 21.17 35.22
N GLU A 349 -57.78 21.26 35.31
CA GLU A 349 -57.00 20.67 36.43
C GLU A 349 -56.17 21.75 37.12
N GLY A 350 -56.80 22.59 37.85
CA GLY A 350 -56.20 23.61 38.68
C GLY A 350 -57.13 24.08 39.78
N ASP A 351 -57.40 23.23 40.77
CA ASP A 351 -57.73 23.64 42.11
C ASP A 351 -57.77 22.43 43.09
N GLY A 352 -56.97 22.51 44.12
CA GLY A 352 -56.94 21.54 45.24
C GLY A 352 -55.55 21.06 45.58
N GLU A 353 -54.92 21.64 46.39
CA GLU A 353 -54.65 21.68 47.79
C GLU A 353 -53.26 22.16 48.15
N LYS A 354 -53.24 23.15 49.01
CA LYS A 354 -52.10 23.64 49.80
C LYS A 354 -51.70 22.62 50.85
N SER A 355 -50.44 22.44 51.15
CA SER A 355 -49.86 22.68 52.49
C SER A 355 -48.42 22.20 52.57
N GLU A 356 -47.56 23.11 52.97
CA GLU A 356 -46.59 23.03 54.08
C GLU A 356 -45.55 21.90 54.01
N SER A 357 -44.27 22.13 54.05
CA SER A 357 -43.42 22.90 54.97
C SER A 357 -41.95 22.76 54.57
N THR A 358 -41.26 23.85 54.52
CA THR A 358 -40.06 24.26 55.30
C THR A 358 -38.91 23.26 55.50
N LYS A 359 -37.75 23.73 55.13
CA LYS A 359 -36.41 23.86 55.79
C LYS A 359 -35.28 23.29 54.92
N GLU A 360 -34.48 24.23 54.55
CA GLU A 360 -33.16 24.62 55.07
C GLU A 360 -32.01 23.66 54.80
N ALA A 361 -31.10 24.23 54.11
CA ALA A 361 -29.68 24.50 54.37
C ALA A 361 -28.75 23.33 53.94
N ALA A 362 -27.65 23.48 53.35
CA ALA A 362 -26.54 24.39 53.32
C ALA A 362 -25.47 23.77 52.40
N THR A 363 -24.83 24.58 51.64
CA THR A 363 -23.47 24.38 51.11
C THR A 363 -22.45 24.19 52.26
N PRO A 364 -21.32 23.51 52.06
CA PRO A 364 -20.12 24.32 51.84
C PRO A 364 -19.14 23.77 50.81
N GLU A 365 -18.32 24.75 50.43
CA GLU A 365 -17.10 24.79 49.67
C GLU A 365 -15.97 23.87 50.19
N ASN A 366 -15.00 23.74 49.25
CA ASN A 366 -13.55 23.53 49.44
C ASN A 366 -13.04 22.11 49.79
N GLU A 367 -12.29 21.50 48.96
CA GLU A 367 -10.85 21.68 48.66
C GLU A 367 -10.51 20.99 47.34
#